data_c78702685b4b08d6684a4e9bdd08bbcf
#
_entry.id   c78702685b4b08d6684a4e9bdd08bbcf
#
_cell.length_a   1.000
_cell.length_b   1.000
_cell.length_c   1.000
_cell.angle_alpha   90.00
_cell.angle_beta   90.00
_cell.angle_gamma   90.00
#
_symmetry.space_group_name_H-M   'P 1'
#
loop_
_entity.id
_entity.type
_entity.pdbx_description
1 polymer ?
#
loop_
_entity_poly.entity_id
_entity_poly.type
_entity_poly.pdbx_seq_one_letter_code
_entity_poly.pdbx_strand_id
1 'polypeptide(L)'
;MKKQPEVTAQTRKRLMDAFWELYKENRIEKISVGAITKLSGLNRGTFYEYFTDIYDLLGQLEDEIIGTVMERLEEDMDAAGIHRELPPEEAFYASVTVWR
;
A
#
# COMPACT_ATOMS: atom_id res chain seq x y z
N MET A 1 18.62 6.33 -20.04
CA MET A 1 18.32 4.88 -20.09
C MET A 1 16.90 4.65 -19.67
N LYS A 2 16.12 3.98 -20.50
CA LYS A 2 14.73 3.69 -20.17
C LYS A 2 14.67 2.52 -19.21
N LYS A 3 14.02 2.70 -18.08
CA LYS A 3 13.77 1.61 -17.15
C LYS A 3 12.63 0.75 -17.67
N GLN A 4 12.80 -0.54 -17.59
CA GLN A 4 11.72 -1.46 -17.92
C GLN A 4 10.71 -1.46 -16.77
N PRO A 5 9.40 -1.46 -17.06
CA PRO A 5 8.40 -1.46 -16.01
C PRO A 5 8.54 -2.60 -15.02
N GLU A 6 8.95 -3.77 -15.47
CA GLU A 6 9.15 -4.94 -14.62
C GLU A 6 10.27 -4.72 -13.60
N VAL A 7 11.40 -4.18 -14.08
CA VAL A 7 12.55 -3.89 -13.20
C VAL A 7 12.18 -2.81 -12.19
N THR A 8 11.44 -1.79 -12.63
CA THR A 8 10.98 -0.71 -11.76
C THR A 8 10.08 -1.24 -10.66
N ALA A 9 9.11 -2.10 -11.03
CA ALA A 9 8.19 -2.68 -10.05
C ALA A 9 8.93 -3.56 -9.05
N GLN A 10 9.90 -4.34 -9.48
CA GLN A 10 10.71 -5.19 -8.61
C GLN A 10 11.57 -4.37 -7.65
N THR A 11 12.16 -3.29 -8.15
CA THR A 11 13.00 -2.39 -7.34
C THR A 11 12.16 -1.74 -6.25
N ARG A 12 11.01 -1.21 -6.62
CA ARG A 12 10.07 -0.61 -5.67
C ARG A 12 9.64 -1.63 -4.61
N LYS A 13 9.32 -2.84 -5.05
CA LYS A 13 8.93 -3.92 -4.14
C LYS A 13 10.04 -4.28 -3.16
N ARG A 14 11.29 -4.32 -3.62
CA ARG A 14 12.43 -4.60 -2.73
C ARG A 14 12.54 -3.56 -1.62
N LEU A 15 12.32 -2.29 -1.95
CA LEU A 15 12.33 -1.22 -0.94
C LEU A 15 11.18 -1.40 0.05
N MET A 16 10.00 -1.72 -0.43
CA MET A 16 8.82 -1.93 0.42
C MET A 16 8.98 -3.17 1.30
N ASP A 17 9.53 -4.25 0.76
CA ASP A 17 9.79 -5.48 1.53
C ASP A 17 10.81 -5.23 2.64
N ALA A 18 11.87 -4.47 2.34
CA ALA A 18 12.88 -4.11 3.34
C ALA A 18 12.26 -3.25 4.45
N PHE A 19 11.45 -2.27 4.08
CA PHE A 19 10.74 -1.45 5.05
C PHE A 19 9.84 -2.31 5.94
N TRP A 20 9.08 -3.23 5.34
CA TRP A 20 8.17 -4.10 6.07
C TRP A 20 8.92 -4.95 7.11
N GLU A 21 10.08 -5.52 6.72
CA GLU A 21 10.88 -6.30 7.65
C GLU A 21 11.34 -5.47 8.85
N LEU A 22 11.70 -4.21 8.62
CA LEU A 22 12.08 -3.32 9.71
C LEU A 22 10.87 -2.88 10.54
N TYR A 23 9.76 -2.63 9.89
CA TYR A 23 8.54 -2.12 10.53
C TYR A 23 7.89 -3.17 11.44
N LYS A 24 8.08 -4.43 11.18
CA LYS A 24 7.56 -5.49 12.04
C LYS A 24 8.18 -5.45 13.46
N GLU A 25 9.41 -4.96 13.56
CA GLU A 25 10.16 -5.00 14.81
C GLU A 25 10.45 -3.62 15.40
N ASN A 26 10.19 -2.56 14.66
CA ASN A 26 10.55 -1.21 15.06
C ASN A 26 9.41 -0.23 14.81
N ARG A 27 9.37 0.82 15.62
CA ARG A 27 8.49 1.95 15.36
C ARG A 27 9.00 2.70 14.14
N ILE A 28 8.09 3.36 13.42
CA ILE A 28 8.44 4.09 12.22
C ILE A 28 9.53 5.15 12.47
N GLU A 29 9.52 5.76 13.64
CA GLU A 29 10.51 6.79 14.02
C GLU A 29 11.93 6.23 14.10
N LYS A 30 12.06 4.92 14.25
CA LYS A 30 13.35 4.24 14.33
C LYS A 30 13.85 3.74 12.98
N ILE A 31 13.04 3.84 11.94
CA ILE A 31 13.39 3.33 10.61
C ILE A 31 13.96 4.48 9.78
N SER A 32 15.15 4.27 9.23
CA SER A 32 15.80 5.26 8.38
C SER A 32 15.87 4.79 6.94
N VAL A 33 16.01 5.75 6.02
CA VAL A 33 16.24 5.43 4.60
C VAL A 33 17.53 4.60 4.48
N GLY A 34 18.55 4.93 5.27
CA GLY A 34 19.80 4.16 5.29
C GLY A 34 19.60 2.70 5.67
N ALA A 35 18.77 2.43 6.66
CA ALA A 35 18.47 1.06 7.08
C ALA A 35 17.74 0.29 5.96
N ILE A 36 16.79 0.93 5.30
CA ILE A 36 16.04 0.33 4.19
C ILE A 36 16.97 0.01 3.03
N THR A 37 17.81 0.96 2.65
CA THR A 37 18.74 0.75 1.52
C THR A 37 19.77 -0.31 1.83
N LYS A 38 20.28 -0.34 3.05
CA LYS A 38 21.22 -1.38 3.47
C LYS A 38 20.58 -2.77 3.40
N LEU A 39 19.37 -2.91 3.90
CA LEU A 39 18.67 -4.20 3.89
C LEU A 39 18.28 -4.64 2.49
N SER A 40 17.85 -3.71 1.65
CA SER A 40 17.42 -4.00 0.28
C SER A 40 18.57 -4.19 -0.69
N GLY A 41 19.77 -3.73 -0.35
CA GLY A 41 20.91 -3.74 -1.26
C GLY A 41 20.86 -2.63 -2.31
N LEU A 42 20.00 -1.65 -2.10
CA LEU A 42 19.83 -0.52 -3.01
C LEU A 42 20.48 0.73 -2.40
N ASN A 43 20.43 1.85 -3.10
CA ASN A 43 21.04 3.09 -2.60
C ASN A 43 19.97 4.17 -2.35
N ARG A 44 20.39 5.27 -1.71
CA ARG A 44 19.48 6.35 -1.35
C ARG A 44 18.84 7.01 -2.55
N GLY A 45 19.60 7.18 -3.62
CA GLY A 45 19.05 7.75 -4.86
C GLY A 45 17.91 6.92 -5.41
N THR A 46 18.07 5.61 -5.38
CA THR A 46 17.01 4.68 -5.81
C THR A 46 15.78 4.82 -4.93
N PHE A 47 15.97 4.92 -3.61
CA PHE A 47 14.84 5.14 -2.70
C PHE A 47 14.05 6.40 -3.09
N TYR A 48 14.76 7.51 -3.29
CA TYR A 48 14.10 8.78 -3.59
C TYR A 48 13.51 8.87 -5.00
N GLU A 49 13.78 7.90 -5.88
CA GLU A 49 13.06 7.78 -7.14
C GLU A 49 11.62 7.34 -6.95
N TYR A 50 11.32 6.62 -5.87
CA TYR A 50 10.01 6.03 -5.64
C TYR A 50 9.24 6.67 -4.48
N PHE A 51 9.95 7.17 -3.49
CA PHE A 51 9.34 7.70 -2.27
C PHE A 51 9.99 9.01 -1.87
N THR A 52 9.20 9.93 -1.35
CA THR A 52 9.74 11.20 -0.85
C THR A 52 10.38 11.04 0.53
N ASP A 53 9.81 10.14 1.35
CA ASP A 53 10.34 9.83 2.68
C ASP A 53 9.75 8.49 3.16
N ILE A 54 10.06 8.14 4.39
CA ILE A 54 9.59 6.90 5.01
C ILE A 54 8.06 6.88 5.14
N TYR A 55 7.47 8.02 5.48
CA TYR A 55 6.01 8.12 5.65
C TYR A 55 5.28 7.97 4.32
N ASP A 56 5.87 8.50 3.23
CA ASP A 56 5.34 8.29 1.89
C ASP A 56 5.35 6.81 1.53
N LEU A 57 6.44 6.11 1.84
CA LEU A 57 6.53 4.67 1.61
C LEU A 57 5.42 3.93 2.38
N LEU A 58 5.25 4.25 3.65
CA LEU A 58 4.22 3.63 4.48
C LEU A 58 2.83 3.87 3.89
N GLY A 59 2.54 5.09 3.47
CA GLY A 59 1.25 5.42 2.86
C GLY A 59 0.98 4.63 1.60
N GLN A 60 1.98 4.50 0.73
CA GLN A 60 1.84 3.71 -0.50
C GLN A 60 1.65 2.23 -0.19
N LEU A 61 2.36 1.72 0.82
CA LEU A 61 2.21 0.33 1.25
C LEU A 61 0.82 0.07 1.80
N GLU A 62 0.32 0.96 2.63
CA GLU A 62 -1.03 0.86 3.19
C GLU A 62 -2.08 0.87 2.08
N ASP A 63 -1.94 1.75 1.10
CA ASP A 63 -2.86 1.83 -0.04
C ASP A 63 -2.89 0.53 -0.82
N GLU A 64 -1.74 -0.08 -1.05
CA GLU A 64 -1.66 -1.35 -1.77
C GLU A 64 -2.29 -2.49 -0.97
N ILE A 65 -2.06 -2.54 0.32
CA ILE A 65 -2.66 -3.56 1.19
C ILE A 65 -4.18 -3.42 1.21
N ILE A 66 -4.67 -2.21 1.38
CA ILE A 66 -6.11 -1.95 1.37
C ILE A 66 -6.72 -2.34 0.04
N GLY A 67 -6.09 -1.97 -1.07
CA GLY A 67 -6.57 -2.34 -2.41
C GLY A 67 -6.66 -3.85 -2.59
N THR A 68 -5.64 -4.59 -2.18
CA THR A 68 -5.61 -6.04 -2.28
C THR A 68 -6.70 -6.67 -1.42
N VAL A 69 -6.88 -6.18 -0.19
CA VAL A 69 -7.91 -6.69 0.71
C VAL A 69 -9.31 -6.46 0.13
N MET A 70 -9.55 -5.28 -0.42
CA MET A 70 -10.84 -4.95 -1.02
C MET A 70 -11.14 -5.80 -2.24
N GLU A 71 -10.16 -6.04 -3.10
CA GLU A 71 -10.32 -6.91 -4.26
C GLU A 71 -10.66 -8.33 -3.85
N ARG A 72 -9.95 -8.87 -2.87
CA ARG A 72 -10.19 -10.22 -2.38
C ARG A 72 -11.57 -10.34 -1.73
N LEU A 73 -11.99 -9.33 -1.01
CA LEU A 73 -13.31 -9.31 -0.40
C LEU A 73 -14.42 -9.36 -1.46
N GLU A 74 -14.26 -8.58 -2.53
CA GLU A 74 -15.21 -8.59 -3.64
C GLU A 74 -15.26 -9.97 -4.32
N GLU A 75 -14.12 -10.58 -4.57
CA GLU A 75 -14.04 -11.93 -5.14
C GLU A 75 -14.74 -12.95 -4.25
N ASP A 76 -14.49 -12.89 -2.94
CA ASP A 76 -15.10 -13.80 -1.99
C ASP A 76 -16.62 -13.62 -1.94
N MET A 77 -17.09 -12.39 -2.01
CA MET A 77 -18.52 -12.09 -2.03
C MET A 77 -19.19 -12.59 -3.31
N ASP A 78 -18.54 -12.42 -4.44
CA ASP A 78 -19.03 -12.91 -5.72
C ASP A 78 -19.10 -14.46 -5.72
N ALA A 79 -18.08 -15.12 -5.19
CA ALA A 79 -18.04 -16.56 -5.09
C ALA A 79 -19.14 -17.08 -4.17
N ALA A 80 -19.51 -16.33 -3.15
CA ALA A 80 -20.59 -16.69 -2.24
C ALA A 80 -21.98 -16.32 -2.79
N GLY A 81 -22.05 -15.69 -3.96
CA GLY A 81 -23.30 -15.26 -4.55
C GLY A 81 -23.87 -13.98 -3.93
N ILE A 82 -23.06 -13.25 -3.19
CA ILE A 82 -23.47 -12.00 -2.58
C ILE A 82 -23.14 -10.88 -3.55
N HIS A 83 -24.16 -10.29 -4.14
CA HIS A 83 -23.98 -9.16 -5.03
C HIS A 83 -24.03 -7.88 -4.24
N ARG A 84 -22.90 -7.18 -4.23
CA ARG A 84 -22.82 -5.90 -3.56
C ARG A 84 -23.05 -4.81 -4.57
N GLU A 85 -24.25 -4.34 -4.62
CA GLU A 85 -24.55 -3.13 -5.36
C GLU A 85 -24.32 -1.95 -4.41
N LEU A 86 -23.58 -0.97 -4.89
CA LEU A 86 -23.45 0.26 -4.15
C LEU A 86 -24.83 0.90 -4.06
N PRO A 87 -25.28 1.27 -2.85
CA PRO A 87 -26.56 1.93 -2.73
C PRO A 87 -26.57 3.24 -3.51
N PRO A 88 -27.71 3.63 -4.05
CA PRO A 88 -27.83 4.94 -4.68
C PRO A 88 -27.39 6.02 -3.70
N GLU A 89 -26.86 7.11 -4.22
CA GLU A 89 -26.38 8.22 -3.40
C GLU A 89 -27.45 8.67 -2.39
N GLU A 90 -28.70 8.71 -2.83
CA GLU A 90 -29.84 9.07 -1.97
C GLU A 90 -29.98 8.12 -0.78
N ALA A 91 -29.85 6.82 -1.01
CA ALA A 91 -29.94 5.83 0.06
C ALA A 91 -28.79 5.97 1.04
N PHE A 92 -27.62 6.31 0.56
CA PHE A 92 -26.46 6.56 1.41
C PHE A 92 -26.70 7.75 2.35
N TYR A 93 -27.20 8.86 1.82
CA TYR A 93 -27.51 10.03 2.64
C TYR A 93 -28.64 9.76 3.61
N ALA A 94 -29.64 9.02 3.22
CA ALA A 94 -30.73 8.62 4.11
C ALA A 94 -30.21 7.80 5.29
N SER A 95 -29.29 6.86 5.03
CA SER A 95 -28.68 6.06 6.09
C SER A 95 -27.87 6.91 7.06
N VAL A 96 -27.12 7.87 6.55
CA VAL A 96 -26.33 8.79 7.37
C VAL A 96 -27.25 9.67 8.21
N THR A 97 -28.36 10.11 7.65
CA THR A 97 -29.33 10.97 8.36
C THR A 97 -30.00 10.23 9.53
N VAL A 98 -30.27 8.94 9.37
CA VAL A 98 -30.90 8.13 10.41
C VAL A 98 -30.05 8.02 11.68
N TRP A 99 -28.74 8.16 11.57
CA TRP A 99 -27.83 8.05 12.69
C TRP A 99 -27.64 9.34 13.50
N ARG A 100 -28.33 10.37 13.20
CA ARG A 100 -28.28 11.63 13.95
C ARG A 100 -29.14 11.58 15.20
#